data_98bdc61399d8a1c0c024002a62ba1f86
#
_entry.id   98bdc61399d8a1c0c024002a62ba1f86
#
_cell.length_a   1.000
_cell.length_b   1.000
_cell.length_c   1.000
_cell.angle_alpha   90.00
_cell.angle_beta   90.00
_cell.angle_gamma   90.00
#
_symmetry.space_group_name_H-M   'P 1'
#
loop_
_entity.id
_entity.type
_entity.pdbx_description
1 polymer ?
#
loop_
_entity_poly.entity_id
_entity_poly.type
_entity_poly.pdbx_seq_one_letter_code
_entity_poly.pdbx_strand_id
1 'polypeptide(L)'
;SPIAGPQLSLFGDATEEERRTPYKAVVTSVHDATGNGGIEMEDVAELFRNGENSIDRLDGNGSYDSAECLELLDEADIVVTNPPFSLFREYITTLLEHGKKFIVMGNKNALKYKETFPLIRDGLLWPGATTLNGGRWMIIPRGVEVKSTKSKVNERGETILNVPGVMWFTNLDIKKRHEEIVLFRRYDPGRYPSYTNFDGIDVANATDIPCDYPGNMGVPISFMDHFSPDQFEIVGLGEGDLAKEIGVQRNHRGRSDLEIVDENGAFKRPYARIVIRNLNPEQPKEL
;
A
#
# COMPACT_ATOMS: atom_id res chain seq x y z
N SER A 1 3.32 16.22 -16.48
CA SER A 1 4.39 17.19 -16.15
C SER A 1 4.88 16.86 -14.76
N PRO A 2 6.17 16.59 -14.53
CA PRO A 2 6.69 16.39 -13.19
C PRO A 2 6.57 17.72 -12.44
N ILE A 3 5.99 17.65 -11.24
CA ILE A 3 6.03 18.77 -10.30
C ILE A 3 7.48 18.87 -9.82
N ALA A 4 8.24 19.78 -10.41
CA ALA A 4 9.54 20.17 -9.90
C ALA A 4 9.31 20.92 -8.58
N GLY A 5 9.35 20.19 -7.45
CA GLY A 5 9.54 20.81 -6.15
C GLY A 5 10.96 21.39 -6.06
N PRO A 6 11.22 22.39 -5.20
CA PRO A 6 12.57 22.84 -4.95
C PRO A 6 13.37 21.67 -4.38
N GLN A 7 14.19 21.05 -5.20
CA GLN A 7 15.21 20.13 -4.74
C GLN A 7 16.13 20.95 -3.84
N LEU A 8 16.23 20.58 -2.58
CA LEU A 8 17.28 21.13 -1.72
C LEU A 8 18.60 20.87 -2.43
N SER A 9 19.26 21.96 -2.81
CA SER A 9 20.53 21.89 -3.50
C SER A 9 21.58 21.38 -2.51
N LEU A 10 21.82 20.09 -2.50
CA LEU A 10 22.98 19.48 -1.86
C LEU A 10 24.30 20.06 -2.41
N PHE A 11 24.22 20.77 -3.54
CA PHE A 11 25.35 21.31 -4.30
C PHE A 11 25.40 22.86 -4.35
N GLY A 12 24.69 23.56 -3.46
CA GLY A 12 24.72 25.05 -3.43
C GLY A 12 24.16 25.69 -4.73
N ASP A 13 24.90 26.55 -5.39
CA ASP A 13 24.51 27.25 -6.64
C ASP A 13 24.62 26.39 -7.90
N ALA A 14 24.29 25.09 -7.82
CA ALA A 14 24.35 24.16 -8.94
C ALA A 14 23.52 24.65 -10.14
N THR A 15 24.06 24.48 -11.33
CA THR A 15 23.38 24.78 -12.60
C THR A 15 22.16 23.86 -12.81
N GLU A 16 21.25 24.23 -13.71
CA GLU A 16 20.05 23.42 -14.01
C GLU A 16 20.41 22.03 -14.58
N GLU A 17 21.54 21.91 -15.23
CA GLU A 17 22.08 20.68 -15.78
C GLU A 17 22.65 19.77 -14.68
N GLU A 18 23.35 20.33 -13.69
CA GLU A 18 23.85 19.60 -12.52
C GLU A 18 22.72 19.11 -11.62
N ARG A 19 21.59 19.84 -11.53
CA ARG A 19 20.39 19.42 -10.81
C ARG A 19 19.67 18.24 -11.46
N ARG A 20 19.91 17.95 -12.73
CA ARG A 20 19.33 16.84 -13.47
C ARG A 20 20.23 15.61 -13.54
N THR A 21 21.48 15.73 -13.14
CA THR A 21 22.43 14.62 -13.15
C THR A 21 22.08 13.66 -12.01
N PRO A 22 21.86 12.38 -12.27
CA PRO A 22 21.60 11.38 -11.22
C PRO A 22 22.87 11.17 -10.38
N TYR A 23 22.68 10.91 -9.10
CA TYR A 23 23.75 10.63 -8.17
C TYR A 23 23.37 9.57 -7.15
N LYS A 24 24.36 8.91 -6.58
CA LYS A 24 24.21 8.08 -5.37
C LYS A 24 24.85 8.80 -4.19
N ALA A 25 24.21 8.73 -3.05
CA ALA A 25 24.73 9.16 -1.78
C ALA A 25 24.88 7.96 -0.86
N VAL A 26 26.07 7.76 -0.29
CA VAL A 26 26.33 6.73 0.71
C VAL A 26 26.41 7.39 2.06
N VAL A 27 25.46 7.08 2.94
CA VAL A 27 25.34 7.65 4.27
C VAL A 27 25.66 6.55 5.29
N THR A 28 26.81 6.65 5.92
CA THR A 28 27.31 5.69 6.92
C THR A 28 27.09 6.16 8.34
N SER A 29 27.02 7.50 8.55
CA SER A 29 26.75 8.08 9.85
C SER A 29 25.78 9.26 9.72
N VAL A 30 24.90 9.38 10.70
CA VAL A 30 23.92 10.46 10.81
C VAL A 30 24.00 11.04 12.21
N HIS A 31 24.25 12.33 12.32
CA HIS A 31 24.35 13.04 13.59
C HIS A 31 23.21 14.07 13.69
N ASP A 32 22.65 14.20 14.88
CA ASP A 32 21.75 15.32 15.22
C ASP A 32 22.63 16.57 15.41
N ALA A 33 22.90 17.27 14.32
CA ALA A 33 23.73 18.47 14.30
C ALA A 33 23.02 19.70 14.93
N THR A 34 21.68 19.68 14.92
CA THR A 34 20.85 20.73 15.52
C THR A 34 20.64 20.52 17.01
N GLY A 35 20.87 19.32 17.55
CA GLY A 35 20.74 18.97 18.97
C GLY A 35 19.29 18.93 19.47
N ASN A 36 18.32 18.76 18.57
CA ASN A 36 16.89 18.76 18.92
C ASN A 36 16.32 17.38 19.26
N GLY A 37 17.15 16.32 19.20
CA GLY A 37 16.78 14.95 19.51
C GLY A 37 16.14 14.17 18.35
N GLY A 38 16.16 14.70 17.13
CA GLY A 38 15.67 14.09 15.91
C GLY A 38 16.61 14.34 14.74
N ILE A 39 16.40 13.68 13.62
CA ILE A 39 17.10 13.94 12.36
C ILE A 39 16.14 14.69 11.44
N GLU A 40 16.52 15.93 11.09
CA GLU A 40 15.74 16.83 10.26
C GLU A 40 16.48 17.20 8.97
N MET A 41 15.86 18.04 8.13
CA MET A 41 16.46 18.44 6.85
C MET A 41 17.74 19.26 7.01
N GLU A 42 17.86 20.02 8.10
CA GLU A 42 19.06 20.77 8.47
C GLU A 42 20.22 19.82 8.76
N ASP A 43 19.96 18.69 9.45
CA ASP A 43 20.98 17.66 9.74
C ASP A 43 21.41 16.95 8.46
N VAL A 44 20.47 16.70 7.52
CA VAL A 44 20.79 16.14 6.21
C VAL A 44 21.76 17.02 5.43
N ALA A 45 21.66 18.36 5.53
CA ALA A 45 22.58 19.27 4.88
C ALA A 45 24.02 19.16 5.43
N GLU A 46 24.18 18.73 6.67
CA GLU A 46 25.50 18.52 7.30
C GLU A 46 26.13 17.16 6.98
N LEU A 47 25.33 16.17 6.54
CA LEU A 47 25.79 14.78 6.33
C LEU A 47 27.01 14.64 5.44
N PHE A 48 27.23 15.57 4.50
CA PHE A 48 28.30 15.48 3.51
C PHE A 48 29.44 16.49 3.76
N ARG A 49 29.37 17.28 4.84
CA ARG A 49 30.39 18.32 5.15
C ARG A 49 31.58 17.75 5.92
N ASN A 50 31.36 16.75 6.75
CA ASN A 50 32.41 16.18 7.61
C ASN A 50 33.26 15.10 6.95
N GLY A 51 32.93 14.67 5.71
CA GLY A 51 33.65 13.67 4.95
C GLY A 51 33.42 12.22 5.37
N GLU A 52 32.49 11.96 6.29
CA GLU A 52 32.12 10.59 6.71
C GLU A 52 31.18 9.91 5.73
N ASN A 53 30.50 10.71 4.89
CA ASN A 53 29.57 10.25 3.88
C ASN A 53 30.04 10.65 2.49
N SER A 54 29.67 9.91 1.46
CA SER A 54 30.06 10.21 0.08
C SER A 54 28.88 10.48 -0.83
N ILE A 55 29.14 11.26 -1.85
CA ILE A 55 28.22 11.57 -2.93
C ILE A 55 28.97 11.43 -4.26
N ASP A 56 28.46 10.55 -5.12
CA ASP A 56 29.07 10.25 -6.41
C ASP A 56 28.03 10.40 -7.52
N ARG A 57 28.45 10.90 -8.69
CA ARG A 57 27.57 10.92 -9.85
C ARG A 57 27.40 9.52 -10.40
N LEU A 58 26.20 9.23 -10.87
CA LEU A 58 25.96 8.04 -11.66
C LEU A 58 26.37 8.28 -13.11
N ASP A 59 26.97 7.28 -13.75
CA ASP A 59 27.38 7.35 -15.16
C ASP A 59 26.18 7.25 -16.11
N GLY A 60 25.12 6.57 -15.67
CA GLY A 60 23.90 6.35 -16.42
C GLY A 60 22.86 7.46 -16.28
N ASN A 61 21.65 7.17 -16.73
CA ASN A 61 20.50 8.08 -16.67
C ASN A 61 19.75 8.05 -15.31
N GLY A 62 20.20 7.22 -14.38
CA GLY A 62 19.57 7.04 -13.06
C GLY A 62 18.21 6.32 -13.11
N SER A 63 17.88 5.65 -14.24
CA SER A 63 16.69 4.79 -14.30
C SER A 63 16.86 3.60 -13.36
N TYR A 64 15.79 3.23 -12.65
CA TYR A 64 15.82 2.13 -11.67
C TYR A 64 16.20 0.77 -12.29
N ASP A 65 16.00 0.61 -13.59
CA ASP A 65 16.31 -0.58 -14.40
C ASP A 65 17.67 -0.50 -15.13
N SER A 66 18.44 0.57 -14.93
CA SER A 66 19.79 0.67 -15.44
C SER A 66 20.74 -0.32 -14.74
N ALA A 67 21.75 -0.79 -15.46
CA ALA A 67 22.73 -1.74 -14.90
C ALA A 67 23.33 -1.24 -13.57
N GLU A 68 23.70 0.03 -13.49
CA GLU A 68 24.25 0.67 -12.30
C GLU A 68 23.26 0.68 -11.13
N CYS A 69 21.97 0.99 -11.39
CA CYS A 69 20.94 0.98 -10.36
C CYS A 69 20.58 -0.44 -9.92
N LEU A 70 20.66 -1.43 -10.81
CA LEU A 70 20.47 -2.84 -10.47
C LEU A 70 21.62 -3.39 -9.63
N GLU A 71 22.87 -2.97 -9.89
CA GLU A 71 24.02 -3.30 -9.02
C GLU A 71 23.81 -2.73 -7.60
N LEU A 72 23.38 -1.47 -7.48
CA LEU A 72 23.02 -0.89 -6.19
C LEU A 72 21.84 -1.61 -5.52
N LEU A 73 20.87 -2.05 -6.32
CA LEU A 73 19.76 -2.86 -5.82
C LEU A 73 20.28 -4.19 -5.26
N ASP A 74 21.21 -4.84 -5.94
CA ASP A 74 21.77 -6.13 -5.50
C ASP A 74 22.56 -6.01 -4.19
N GLU A 75 23.16 -4.86 -3.91
CA GLU A 75 23.82 -4.57 -2.63
C GLU A 75 22.82 -4.34 -1.48
N ALA A 76 21.61 -3.88 -1.78
CA ALA A 76 20.65 -3.48 -0.75
C ALA A 76 20.01 -4.69 -0.05
N ASP A 77 19.88 -4.67 1.26
CA ASP A 77 19.05 -5.59 2.03
C ASP A 77 17.58 -5.18 2.02
N ILE A 78 17.32 -3.88 2.17
CA ILE A 78 15.96 -3.32 2.23
C ILE A 78 15.90 -2.07 1.34
N VAL A 79 14.90 -2.02 0.48
CA VAL A 79 14.63 -0.88 -0.41
C VAL A 79 13.48 -0.05 0.15
N VAL A 80 13.73 1.24 0.42
CA VAL A 80 12.68 2.20 0.84
C VAL A 80 12.57 3.29 -0.19
N THR A 81 11.41 3.41 -0.86
CA THR A 81 11.30 4.33 -1.99
C THR A 81 9.88 4.83 -2.26
N ASN A 82 9.80 5.93 -2.99
CA ASN A 82 8.58 6.50 -3.55
C ASN A 82 8.73 6.62 -5.07
N PRO A 83 8.52 5.54 -5.84
CA PRO A 83 8.63 5.57 -7.29
C PRO A 83 7.47 6.34 -7.92
N PRO A 84 7.59 6.80 -9.17
CA PRO A 84 6.45 7.25 -9.96
C PRO A 84 5.36 6.17 -9.98
N PHE A 85 4.10 6.54 -9.68
CA PHE A 85 3.00 5.56 -9.57
C PHE A 85 2.72 4.81 -10.88
N SER A 86 3.08 5.39 -12.03
CA SER A 86 3.01 4.72 -13.33
C SER A 86 3.95 3.52 -13.45
N LEU A 87 5.07 3.53 -12.74
CA LEU A 87 6.09 2.48 -12.74
C LEU A 87 5.93 1.49 -11.58
N PHE A 88 4.95 1.71 -10.69
CA PHE A 88 4.80 0.93 -9.46
C PHE A 88 4.77 -0.58 -9.70
N ARG A 89 4.03 -1.06 -10.71
CA ARG A 89 3.88 -2.49 -11.01
C ARG A 89 5.20 -3.14 -11.42
N GLU A 90 5.87 -2.52 -12.38
CA GLU A 90 7.16 -2.99 -12.91
C GLU A 90 8.22 -2.96 -11.81
N TYR A 91 8.23 -1.89 -11.01
CA TYR A 91 9.17 -1.73 -9.91
C TYR A 91 8.99 -2.80 -8.81
N ILE A 92 7.76 -3.10 -8.40
CA ILE A 92 7.49 -4.19 -7.44
C ILE A 92 7.94 -5.54 -8.00
N THR A 93 7.71 -5.80 -9.29
CA THR A 93 8.17 -7.03 -9.95
C THR A 93 9.70 -7.15 -9.89
N THR A 94 10.42 -6.09 -10.25
CA THR A 94 11.89 -6.05 -10.16
C THR A 94 12.39 -6.33 -8.75
N LEU A 95 11.80 -5.70 -7.72
CA LEU A 95 12.19 -5.93 -6.33
C LEU A 95 12.00 -7.38 -5.90
N LEU A 96 10.91 -8.01 -6.32
CA LEU A 96 10.62 -9.42 -6.01
C LEU A 96 11.55 -10.37 -6.77
N GLU A 97 11.84 -10.12 -8.04
CA GLU A 97 12.77 -10.90 -8.86
C GLU A 97 14.19 -10.87 -8.29
N HIS A 98 14.63 -9.73 -7.72
CA HIS A 98 15.91 -9.59 -7.02
C HIS A 98 15.84 -10.04 -5.54
N GLY A 99 14.72 -10.61 -5.09
CA GLY A 99 14.55 -11.14 -3.73
C GLY A 99 14.65 -10.09 -2.62
N LYS A 100 14.38 -8.82 -2.92
CA LYS A 100 14.58 -7.71 -1.98
C LYS A 100 13.43 -7.58 -0.99
N LYS A 101 13.78 -7.18 0.23
CA LYS A 101 12.83 -6.62 1.19
C LYS A 101 12.59 -5.16 0.85
N PHE A 102 11.34 -4.69 1.02
CA PHE A 102 11.05 -3.32 0.63
C PHE A 102 9.90 -2.66 1.41
N ILE A 103 9.93 -1.32 1.41
CA ILE A 103 8.81 -0.44 1.76
C ILE A 103 8.65 0.55 0.62
N VAL A 104 7.56 0.45 -0.14
CA VAL A 104 7.33 1.24 -1.36
C VAL A 104 6.04 2.02 -1.26
N MET A 105 6.09 3.31 -1.58
CA MET A 105 4.90 4.15 -1.65
C MET A 105 4.17 3.93 -2.98
N GLY A 106 2.85 3.76 -2.91
CA GLY A 106 2.03 3.56 -4.09
C GLY A 106 0.62 4.11 -3.94
N ASN A 107 -0.16 4.00 -5.00
CA ASN A 107 -1.57 4.34 -4.96
C ASN A 107 -2.39 3.16 -4.40
N LYS A 108 -3.36 3.43 -3.53
CA LYS A 108 -4.23 2.39 -2.95
C LYS A 108 -5.01 1.56 -3.99
N ASN A 109 -5.21 2.10 -5.20
CA ASN A 109 -5.84 1.35 -6.28
C ASN A 109 -5.00 0.14 -6.72
N ALA A 110 -3.68 0.13 -6.42
CA ALA A 110 -2.82 -1.01 -6.68
C ALA A 110 -3.28 -2.29 -5.95
N LEU A 111 -4.03 -2.17 -4.86
CA LEU A 111 -4.67 -3.32 -4.20
C LEU A 111 -5.61 -4.12 -5.11
N LYS A 112 -6.05 -3.54 -6.23
CA LYS A 112 -7.01 -4.16 -7.16
C LYS A 112 -6.44 -4.42 -8.55
N TYR A 113 -5.16 -4.10 -8.78
CA TYR A 113 -4.56 -4.34 -10.09
C TYR A 113 -4.34 -5.84 -10.30
N LYS A 114 -4.50 -6.25 -11.53
CA LYS A 114 -4.34 -7.65 -11.94
C LYS A 114 -2.94 -8.20 -11.62
N GLU A 115 -1.93 -7.34 -11.68
CA GLU A 115 -0.54 -7.69 -11.46
C GLU A 115 -0.16 -7.72 -9.97
N THR A 116 -0.81 -6.90 -9.13
CA THR A 116 -0.44 -6.77 -7.71
C THR A 116 -1.34 -7.57 -6.77
N PHE A 117 -2.61 -7.76 -7.11
CA PHE A 117 -3.52 -8.51 -6.24
C PHE A 117 -3.08 -9.97 -6.00
N PRO A 118 -2.63 -10.73 -7.01
CA PRO A 118 -2.07 -12.07 -6.78
C PRO A 118 -0.91 -12.07 -5.78
N LEU A 119 -0.03 -11.07 -5.82
CA LEU A 119 1.07 -10.93 -4.86
C LEU A 119 0.56 -10.72 -3.43
N ILE A 120 -0.56 -9.99 -3.27
CA ILE A 120 -1.20 -9.77 -1.97
C ILE A 120 -1.84 -11.06 -1.47
N ARG A 121 -2.58 -11.77 -2.33
CA ARG A 121 -3.19 -13.07 -2.02
C ARG A 121 -2.14 -14.08 -1.57
N ASP A 122 -1.02 -14.14 -2.28
CA ASP A 122 0.04 -15.11 -2.05
C ASP A 122 1.02 -14.66 -0.92
N GLY A 123 0.72 -13.55 -0.25
CA GLY A 123 1.49 -13.05 0.90
C GLY A 123 2.85 -12.41 0.57
N LEU A 124 3.13 -12.17 -0.73
CA LEU A 124 4.37 -11.57 -1.21
C LEU A 124 4.35 -10.03 -1.15
N LEU A 125 3.19 -9.45 -0.99
CA LEU A 125 2.96 -8.01 -0.89
C LEU A 125 1.80 -7.74 0.07
N TRP A 126 1.88 -6.70 0.88
CA TRP A 126 0.76 -6.28 1.71
C TRP A 126 0.79 -4.76 1.99
N PRO A 127 -0.34 -4.15 2.45
CA PRO A 127 -0.47 -2.70 2.60
C PRO A 127 0.20 -2.14 3.86
N GLY A 128 1.27 -2.68 4.35
CA GLY A 128 2.04 -2.14 5.48
C GLY A 128 1.23 -1.80 6.74
N ALA A 129 1.86 -1.12 7.68
CA ALA A 129 1.26 -0.78 8.97
C ALA A 129 0.31 0.43 8.95
N THR A 130 0.20 1.13 7.83
CA THR A 130 -0.62 2.34 7.73
C THR A 130 -2.02 2.01 7.20
N THR A 131 -3.05 2.65 7.77
CA THR A 131 -4.44 2.43 7.39
C THR A 131 -4.74 2.86 5.95
N LEU A 132 -5.68 2.18 5.30
CA LEU A 132 -6.16 2.47 3.96
C LEU A 132 -6.95 3.80 3.86
N ASN A 133 -7.51 4.24 4.98
CA ASN A 133 -8.33 5.43 5.06
C ASN A 133 -7.51 6.66 5.50
N GLY A 134 -8.02 7.86 5.17
CA GLY A 134 -7.50 9.14 5.68
C GLY A 134 -6.37 9.79 4.86
N GLY A 135 -5.81 9.13 3.85
CA GLY A 135 -4.67 9.67 3.08
C GLY A 135 -3.38 9.75 3.91
N ARG A 136 -2.36 10.44 3.38
CA ARG A 136 -1.09 10.66 4.08
C ARG A 136 -0.80 12.14 4.22
N TRP A 137 -0.43 12.58 5.41
CA TRP A 137 0.04 13.93 5.65
C TRP A 137 1.50 14.02 5.24
N MET A 138 1.80 14.90 4.32
CA MET A 138 3.15 15.14 3.81
C MET A 138 3.54 16.58 4.09
N ILE A 139 4.78 16.80 4.54
CA ILE A 139 5.35 18.14 4.72
C ILE A 139 5.60 18.72 3.33
N ILE A 140 5.18 19.95 3.14
CA ILE A 140 5.42 20.71 1.92
C ILE A 140 6.70 21.54 2.10
N PRO A 141 7.65 21.42 1.18
CA PRO A 141 8.88 22.22 1.25
C PRO A 141 8.59 23.72 1.31
N ARG A 142 9.44 24.46 2.03
CA ARG A 142 9.32 25.93 2.14
C ARG A 142 9.37 26.58 0.75
N GLY A 143 8.52 27.56 0.51
CA GLY A 143 8.45 28.27 -0.78
C GLY A 143 7.56 27.64 -1.83
N VAL A 144 6.97 26.45 -1.56
CA VAL A 144 5.97 25.85 -2.43
C VAL A 144 4.57 26.31 -2.03
N GLU A 145 3.90 27.02 -2.94
CA GLU A 145 2.52 27.46 -2.72
C GLU A 145 1.54 26.30 -2.96
N VAL A 146 0.72 25.96 -1.97
CA VAL A 146 -0.27 24.90 -2.05
C VAL A 146 -1.68 25.49 -2.09
N LYS A 147 -2.34 25.35 -3.23
CA LYS A 147 -3.74 25.74 -3.42
C LYS A 147 -4.69 24.56 -3.11
N SER A 148 -4.69 24.09 -1.88
CA SER A 148 -5.55 22.96 -1.48
C SER A 148 -6.23 23.24 -0.14
N THR A 149 -7.52 22.95 -0.07
CA THR A 149 -8.31 23.00 1.18
C THR A 149 -7.92 21.90 2.18
N LYS A 150 -7.10 20.94 1.75
CA LYS A 150 -6.60 19.83 2.59
C LYS A 150 -5.22 20.09 3.17
N SER A 151 -4.74 21.34 3.12
CA SER A 151 -3.50 21.76 3.76
C SER A 151 -3.77 22.40 5.12
N LYS A 152 -2.84 22.22 6.04
CA LYS A 152 -2.85 22.90 7.34
C LYS A 152 -1.40 23.10 7.82
N VAL A 153 -1.23 23.92 8.84
CA VAL A 153 0.05 24.06 9.53
C VAL A 153 0.05 23.10 10.73
N ASN A 154 1.13 22.35 10.90
CA ASN A 154 1.32 21.46 12.05
C ASN A 154 1.86 22.23 13.28
N GLU A 155 2.04 21.53 14.41
CA GLU A 155 2.53 22.12 15.66
C GLU A 155 3.97 22.68 15.55
N ARG A 156 4.75 22.23 14.55
CA ARG A 156 6.10 22.72 14.26
C ARG A 156 6.13 23.91 13.30
N GLY A 157 4.97 24.45 12.90
CA GLY A 157 4.88 25.57 11.95
C GLY A 157 5.09 25.18 10.49
N GLU A 158 5.12 23.88 10.15
CA GLU A 158 5.31 23.40 8.80
C GLU A 158 3.97 23.26 8.08
N THR A 159 3.91 23.62 6.79
CA THR A 159 2.75 23.36 5.96
C THR A 159 2.71 21.89 5.61
N ILE A 160 1.62 21.23 5.96
CA ILE A 160 1.37 19.83 5.63
C ILE A 160 0.14 19.70 4.75
N LEU A 161 0.17 18.75 3.81
CA LEU A 161 -0.90 18.44 2.86
C LEU A 161 -1.36 16.99 3.05
N ASN A 162 -2.67 16.78 3.14
CA ASN A 162 -3.23 15.43 3.09
C ASN A 162 -3.35 14.98 1.63
N VAL A 163 -2.59 13.96 1.26
CA VAL A 163 -2.61 13.32 -0.07
C VAL A 163 -3.45 12.05 0.00
N PRO A 164 -4.67 12.07 -0.56
CA PRO A 164 -5.54 10.91 -0.53
C PRO A 164 -5.05 9.81 -1.47
N GLY A 165 -5.36 8.56 -1.12
CA GLY A 165 -5.07 7.41 -2.00
C GLY A 165 -3.62 6.97 -2.03
N VAL A 166 -2.73 7.59 -1.26
CA VAL A 166 -1.34 7.19 -1.10
C VAL A 166 -1.21 6.28 0.10
N MET A 167 -0.47 5.19 -0.05
CA MET A 167 -0.19 4.23 1.02
C MET A 167 1.17 3.57 0.82
N TRP A 168 1.65 2.89 1.86
CA TRP A 168 2.84 2.07 1.80
C TRP A 168 2.49 0.62 1.45
N PHE A 169 3.35 0.00 0.66
CA PHE A 169 3.34 -1.42 0.34
C PHE A 169 4.66 -2.03 0.78
N THR A 170 4.62 -3.26 1.28
CA THR A 170 5.82 -3.93 1.79
C THR A 170 5.70 -5.45 1.68
N ASN A 171 6.83 -6.15 1.71
CA ASN A 171 6.93 -7.59 1.93
C ASN A 171 7.62 -7.92 3.27
N LEU A 172 7.88 -6.90 4.10
CA LEU A 172 8.41 -7.12 5.44
C LEU A 172 7.36 -7.76 6.32
N ASP A 173 7.77 -8.78 7.04
CA ASP A 173 6.93 -9.44 8.02
C ASP A 173 7.09 -8.77 9.38
N ILE A 174 5.98 -8.26 9.92
CA ILE A 174 5.96 -7.57 11.22
C ILE A 174 4.80 -8.09 12.07
N LYS A 175 4.94 -7.97 13.38
CA LYS A 175 3.94 -8.44 14.37
C LYS A 175 2.51 -7.99 14.04
N LYS A 176 2.32 -6.77 13.58
CA LYS A 176 0.99 -6.23 13.24
C LYS A 176 0.28 -7.05 12.15
N ARG A 177 1.01 -7.68 11.23
CA ARG A 177 0.44 -8.51 10.17
C ARG A 177 -0.24 -9.76 10.72
N HIS A 178 0.15 -10.19 11.91
CA HIS A 178 -0.32 -11.40 12.60
C HIS A 178 -1.31 -11.09 13.73
N GLU A 179 -1.74 -9.84 13.86
CA GLU A 179 -2.76 -9.47 14.84
C GLU A 179 -4.12 -9.97 14.38
N GLU A 180 -4.72 -10.85 15.17
CA GLU A 180 -6.06 -11.37 14.89
C GLU A 180 -7.12 -10.37 15.39
N ILE A 181 -8.23 -10.30 14.64
CA ILE A 181 -9.41 -9.55 15.05
C ILE A 181 -10.37 -10.43 15.86
N VAL A 182 -10.98 -9.86 16.90
CA VAL A 182 -11.98 -10.57 17.69
C VAL A 182 -13.28 -10.66 16.90
N LEU A 183 -13.69 -11.89 16.58
CA LEU A 183 -14.95 -12.18 15.89
C LEU A 183 -16.00 -12.55 16.95
N PHE A 184 -17.09 -11.81 17.00
CA PHE A 184 -18.15 -12.04 17.99
C PHE A 184 -19.54 -12.23 17.37
N ARG A 185 -19.67 -12.00 16.06
CA ARG A 185 -20.90 -12.23 15.33
C ARG A 185 -21.02 -13.69 14.96
N ARG A 186 -22.25 -14.20 14.95
CA ARG A 186 -22.58 -15.52 14.39
C ARG A 186 -23.28 -15.38 13.08
N TYR A 187 -23.11 -16.38 12.23
CA TYR A 187 -23.78 -16.44 10.96
C TYR A 187 -25.30 -16.55 11.13
N ASP A 188 -26.02 -15.75 10.37
CA ASP A 188 -27.47 -15.73 10.27
C ASP A 188 -27.85 -15.46 8.81
N PRO A 189 -28.50 -16.38 8.10
CA PRO A 189 -28.91 -16.18 6.71
C PRO A 189 -29.76 -14.94 6.47
N GLY A 190 -30.53 -14.48 7.47
CA GLY A 190 -31.31 -13.25 7.37
C GLY A 190 -30.48 -11.98 7.44
N ARG A 191 -29.25 -12.06 7.94
CA ARG A 191 -28.34 -10.91 8.11
C ARG A 191 -27.30 -10.82 7.00
N TYR A 192 -26.82 -11.96 6.50
CA TYR A 192 -25.74 -12.03 5.52
C TYR A 192 -26.30 -12.49 4.17
N PRO A 193 -26.54 -11.58 3.22
CA PRO A 193 -27.08 -11.97 1.93
C PRO A 193 -26.07 -12.82 1.15
N SER A 194 -26.58 -13.89 0.53
CA SER A 194 -25.79 -14.70 -0.38
C SER A 194 -25.62 -14.01 -1.73
N TYR A 195 -24.49 -14.24 -2.39
CA TYR A 195 -24.30 -13.78 -3.77
C TYR A 195 -25.16 -14.59 -4.73
N THR A 196 -25.70 -13.93 -5.75
CA THR A 196 -26.52 -14.57 -6.80
C THR A 196 -25.67 -15.34 -7.80
N ASN A 197 -24.38 -15.00 -7.90
CA ASN A 197 -23.48 -15.46 -8.94
C ASN A 197 -22.16 -16.06 -8.40
N PHE A 198 -22.12 -16.34 -7.10
CA PHE A 198 -20.95 -16.93 -6.45
C PHE A 198 -21.38 -17.66 -5.16
N ASP A 199 -20.72 -18.77 -4.85
CA ASP A 199 -20.94 -19.47 -3.58
C ASP A 199 -20.23 -18.75 -2.42
N GLY A 200 -20.98 -17.88 -1.73
CA GLY A 200 -20.49 -17.07 -0.64
C GLY A 200 -21.51 -16.02 -0.17
N ILE A 201 -21.17 -15.34 0.90
CA ILE A 201 -21.99 -14.30 1.54
C ILE A 201 -21.34 -12.93 1.45
N ASP A 202 -22.16 -11.86 1.45
CA ASP A 202 -21.69 -10.48 1.56
C ASP A 202 -21.61 -10.05 3.02
N VAL A 203 -20.45 -9.55 3.42
CA VAL A 203 -20.21 -9.00 4.75
C VAL A 203 -19.98 -7.50 4.61
N ALA A 204 -20.91 -6.70 5.10
CA ALA A 204 -20.91 -5.26 4.86
C ALA A 204 -19.71 -4.54 5.49
N ASN A 205 -19.26 -4.98 6.67
CA ASN A 205 -18.15 -4.39 7.41
C ASN A 205 -17.21 -5.47 7.95
N ALA A 206 -15.93 -5.18 8.09
CA ALA A 206 -14.96 -6.10 8.68
C ALA A 206 -15.31 -6.53 10.12
N THR A 207 -15.94 -5.65 10.89
CA THR A 207 -16.41 -5.94 12.25
C THR A 207 -17.61 -6.89 12.34
N ASP A 208 -18.24 -7.16 11.21
CA ASP A 208 -19.40 -8.03 11.11
C ASP A 208 -19.06 -9.44 10.58
N ILE A 209 -17.79 -9.75 10.40
CA ILE A 209 -17.35 -11.09 9.95
C ILE A 209 -17.83 -12.12 10.99
N PRO A 210 -18.60 -13.14 10.55
CA PRO A 210 -19.07 -14.18 11.45
C PRO A 210 -17.95 -15.13 11.88
N CYS A 211 -17.92 -15.49 13.16
CA CYS A 211 -16.91 -16.38 13.73
C CYS A 211 -17.08 -17.85 13.34
N ASP A 212 -18.29 -18.26 12.96
CA ASP A 212 -18.70 -19.64 12.75
C ASP A 212 -19.08 -20.00 11.30
N TYR A 213 -18.80 -19.10 10.33
CA TYR A 213 -19.08 -19.35 8.92
C TYR A 213 -17.84 -19.91 8.20
N PRO A 214 -17.89 -21.17 7.68
CA PRO A 214 -16.74 -21.81 7.07
C PRO A 214 -16.58 -21.51 5.57
N GLY A 215 -17.57 -20.85 4.94
CA GLY A 215 -17.62 -20.58 3.50
C GLY A 215 -16.92 -19.30 3.09
N ASN A 216 -17.07 -18.95 1.82
CA ASN A 216 -16.51 -17.73 1.26
C ASN A 216 -17.27 -16.48 1.72
N MET A 217 -16.56 -15.46 2.11
CA MET A 217 -17.10 -14.18 2.57
C MET A 217 -16.51 -13.04 1.77
N GLY A 218 -17.34 -12.25 1.09
CA GLY A 218 -16.90 -11.02 0.45
C GLY A 218 -16.91 -9.86 1.43
N VAL A 219 -15.74 -9.35 1.77
CA VAL A 219 -15.54 -8.23 2.70
C VAL A 219 -15.10 -6.97 1.97
N PRO A 220 -15.36 -5.75 2.50
CA PRO A 220 -14.85 -4.53 1.92
C PRO A 220 -13.32 -4.53 1.81
N ILE A 221 -12.76 -3.87 0.79
CA ILE A 221 -11.30 -3.79 0.60
C ILE A 221 -10.57 -3.19 1.81
N SER A 222 -11.26 -2.36 2.61
CA SER A 222 -10.73 -1.82 3.87
C SER A 222 -10.45 -2.89 4.93
N PHE A 223 -10.94 -4.11 4.75
CA PHE A 223 -10.58 -5.26 5.59
C PHE A 223 -9.06 -5.51 5.60
N MET A 224 -8.34 -5.12 4.54
CA MET A 224 -6.88 -5.26 4.48
C MET A 224 -6.15 -4.54 5.63
N ASP A 225 -6.76 -3.56 6.28
CA ASP A 225 -6.23 -2.92 7.50
C ASP A 225 -6.19 -3.88 8.71
N HIS A 226 -6.95 -4.97 8.65
CA HIS A 226 -7.17 -5.95 9.71
C HIS A 226 -6.84 -7.37 9.30
N PHE A 227 -6.35 -7.56 8.08
CA PHE A 227 -6.03 -8.88 7.56
C PHE A 227 -4.85 -9.49 8.31
N SER A 228 -5.08 -10.68 8.87
CA SER A 228 -4.04 -11.56 9.40
C SER A 228 -4.02 -12.86 8.61
N PRO A 229 -2.86 -13.29 8.06
CA PRO A 229 -2.74 -14.55 7.34
C PRO A 229 -2.88 -15.77 8.26
N ASP A 230 -2.78 -15.57 9.59
CA ASP A 230 -2.97 -16.65 10.55
C ASP A 230 -4.46 -16.91 10.83
N GLN A 231 -5.31 -15.93 10.56
CA GLN A 231 -6.75 -16.01 10.80
C GLN A 231 -7.57 -16.20 9.52
N PHE A 232 -7.13 -15.63 8.41
CA PHE A 232 -7.88 -15.63 7.15
C PHE A 232 -7.03 -16.00 5.94
N GLU A 233 -7.64 -16.73 5.04
CA GLU A 233 -7.17 -16.91 3.67
C GLU A 233 -7.81 -15.88 2.76
N ILE A 234 -7.03 -15.25 1.87
CA ILE A 234 -7.55 -14.46 0.75
C ILE A 234 -7.80 -15.42 -0.43
N VAL A 235 -9.04 -15.65 -0.76
CA VAL A 235 -9.45 -16.48 -1.90
C VAL A 235 -9.27 -15.71 -3.21
N GLY A 236 -9.69 -14.45 -3.26
CA GLY A 236 -9.58 -13.64 -4.45
C GLY A 236 -10.25 -12.27 -4.37
N LEU A 237 -10.33 -11.59 -5.51
CA LEU A 237 -11.02 -10.31 -5.65
C LEU A 237 -12.34 -10.52 -6.37
N GLY A 238 -13.43 -10.01 -5.82
CA GLY A 238 -14.79 -10.18 -6.30
C GLY A 238 -15.20 -9.21 -7.42
N GLU A 239 -14.25 -8.70 -8.23
CA GLU A 239 -14.57 -7.83 -9.37
C GLU A 239 -13.68 -8.10 -10.59
N GLY A 240 -14.24 -7.94 -11.77
CA GLY A 240 -13.53 -7.98 -13.05
C GLY A 240 -12.96 -9.35 -13.42
N ASP A 241 -11.77 -9.36 -14.02
CA ASP A 241 -11.14 -10.60 -14.47
C ASP A 241 -10.66 -11.47 -13.30
N LEU A 242 -10.20 -10.87 -12.21
CA LEU A 242 -9.78 -11.60 -11.02
C LEU A 242 -10.94 -12.36 -10.35
N ALA A 243 -12.17 -11.84 -10.47
CA ALA A 243 -13.34 -12.55 -9.98
C ALA A 243 -13.64 -13.84 -10.79
N LYS A 244 -13.32 -13.84 -12.07
CA LYS A 244 -13.47 -15.06 -12.91
C LYS A 244 -12.53 -16.17 -12.45
N GLU A 245 -11.34 -15.83 -12.01
CA GLU A 245 -10.32 -16.78 -11.53
C GLU A 245 -10.82 -17.58 -10.32
N ILE A 246 -11.69 -17.01 -9.49
CA ILE A 246 -12.29 -17.67 -8.32
C ILE A 246 -13.68 -18.24 -8.59
N GLY A 247 -14.13 -18.23 -9.85
CA GLY A 247 -15.39 -18.87 -10.25
C GLY A 247 -16.63 -17.97 -10.16
N VAL A 248 -16.49 -16.66 -10.01
CA VAL A 248 -17.62 -15.72 -10.07
C VAL A 248 -18.26 -15.76 -11.45
N GLN A 249 -19.53 -16.15 -11.51
CA GLN A 249 -20.30 -16.22 -12.74
C GLN A 249 -20.70 -14.82 -13.21
N ARG A 250 -21.21 -14.72 -14.45
CA ARG A 250 -21.73 -13.46 -14.96
C ARG A 250 -23.01 -13.08 -14.19
N ASN A 251 -23.05 -11.85 -13.71
CA ASN A 251 -24.22 -11.26 -13.06
C ASN A 251 -25.30 -10.88 -14.09
N HIS A 252 -26.45 -10.34 -13.64
CA HIS A 252 -27.57 -9.94 -14.50
C HIS A 252 -27.19 -8.93 -15.59
N ARG A 253 -26.07 -8.18 -15.44
CA ARG A 253 -25.53 -7.25 -16.44
C ARG A 253 -24.42 -7.86 -17.31
N GLY A 254 -24.18 -9.16 -17.21
CA GLY A 254 -23.16 -9.87 -17.97
C GLY A 254 -21.72 -9.61 -17.52
N ARG A 255 -21.50 -9.05 -16.32
CA ARG A 255 -20.18 -8.76 -15.73
C ARG A 255 -19.82 -9.81 -14.68
N SER A 256 -18.54 -10.08 -14.51
CA SER A 256 -18.01 -10.95 -13.46
C SER A 256 -17.69 -10.13 -12.20
N ASP A 257 -18.72 -9.49 -11.65
CA ASP A 257 -18.65 -8.78 -10.37
C ASP A 257 -19.62 -9.46 -9.42
N LEU A 258 -19.28 -9.56 -8.15
CA LEU A 258 -20.17 -10.11 -7.12
C LEU A 258 -21.47 -9.30 -7.04
N GLU A 259 -22.60 -10.00 -6.93
CA GLU A 259 -23.93 -9.43 -6.95
C GLU A 259 -24.80 -10.04 -5.85
N ILE A 260 -25.53 -9.20 -5.15
CA ILE A 260 -26.56 -9.58 -4.18
C ILE A 260 -27.92 -9.07 -4.62
N VAL A 261 -28.99 -9.60 -4.03
CA VAL A 261 -30.33 -9.01 -4.09
C VAL A 261 -30.57 -8.32 -2.76
N ASP A 262 -31.01 -7.06 -2.79
CA ASP A 262 -31.35 -6.30 -1.58
C ASP A 262 -32.75 -6.67 -1.04
N GLU A 263 -33.12 -6.11 0.09
CA GLU A 263 -34.40 -6.34 0.76
C GLU A 263 -35.64 -6.00 -0.11
N ASN A 264 -35.44 -5.16 -1.13
CA ASN A 264 -36.50 -4.76 -2.07
C ASN A 264 -36.54 -5.65 -3.33
N GLY A 265 -35.71 -6.68 -3.39
CA GLY A 265 -35.58 -7.56 -4.56
C GLY A 265 -34.75 -6.95 -5.70
N ALA A 266 -34.04 -5.84 -5.48
CA ALA A 266 -33.22 -5.21 -6.50
C ALA A 266 -31.80 -5.79 -6.51
N PHE A 267 -31.27 -6.01 -7.72
CA PHE A 267 -29.87 -6.43 -7.88
C PHE A 267 -28.91 -5.29 -7.51
N LYS A 268 -28.01 -5.58 -6.60
CA LYS A 268 -27.00 -4.65 -6.10
C LYS A 268 -25.59 -5.23 -6.22
N ARG A 269 -24.68 -4.42 -6.73
CA ARG A 269 -23.26 -4.73 -6.75
C ARG A 269 -22.60 -4.07 -5.53
N PRO A 270 -22.09 -4.83 -4.55
CA PRO A 270 -21.26 -4.29 -3.49
C PRO A 270 -19.98 -3.66 -4.08
N TYR A 271 -19.51 -2.56 -3.46
CA TYR A 271 -18.23 -1.97 -3.86
C TYR A 271 -17.10 -2.93 -3.52
N ALA A 272 -16.10 -3.03 -4.39
CA ALA A 272 -14.91 -3.86 -4.31
C ALA A 272 -14.82 -4.80 -3.09
N ARG A 273 -15.06 -6.08 -3.30
CA ARG A 273 -14.99 -7.11 -2.27
C ARG A 273 -13.73 -7.94 -2.44
N ILE A 274 -13.01 -8.14 -1.34
CA ILE A 274 -12.05 -9.23 -1.22
C ILE A 274 -12.83 -10.44 -0.71
N VAL A 275 -12.66 -11.57 -1.37
CA VAL A 275 -13.23 -12.83 -0.92
C VAL A 275 -12.23 -13.49 0.02
N ILE A 276 -12.66 -13.76 1.23
CA ILE A 276 -11.87 -14.39 2.29
C ILE A 276 -12.55 -15.65 2.79
N ARG A 277 -11.79 -16.45 3.52
CA ARG A 277 -12.27 -17.58 4.30
C ARG A 277 -11.65 -17.54 5.70
N ASN A 278 -12.45 -17.81 6.72
CA ASN A 278 -11.93 -17.98 8.08
C ASN A 278 -11.21 -19.35 8.15
N LEU A 279 -9.96 -19.35 8.61
CA LEU A 279 -9.16 -20.56 8.74
C LEU A 279 -9.59 -21.44 9.93
N ASN A 280 -10.15 -20.82 10.98
CA ASN A 280 -10.53 -21.45 12.22
C ASN A 280 -11.96 -21.07 12.63
N PRO A 281 -13.00 -21.44 11.85
CA PRO A 281 -14.38 -21.10 12.21
C PRO A 281 -14.79 -21.84 13.50
N GLU A 282 -15.45 -21.12 14.39
CA GLU A 282 -16.04 -21.74 15.59
C GLU A 282 -17.07 -22.81 15.22
N GLN A 283 -17.10 -23.89 15.97
CA GLN A 283 -18.15 -24.89 15.78
C GLN A 283 -19.52 -24.28 16.15
N PRO A 284 -20.58 -24.62 15.39
CA PRO A 284 -21.93 -24.27 15.79
C PRO A 284 -22.18 -24.78 17.22
N LYS A 285 -22.71 -23.92 18.10
CA LYS A 285 -23.18 -24.43 19.40
C LYS A 285 -24.32 -25.39 19.14
N GLU A 286 -24.14 -26.64 19.51
CA GLU A 286 -25.27 -27.59 19.60
C GLU A 286 -26.30 -26.99 20.56
N LEU A 287 -27.51 -26.76 20.05
CA LEU A 287 -28.66 -26.27 20.80
C LEU A 287 -29.26 -27.38 21.66
#